data_9273134b15c164dff7352cf9363a5e05
#
_entry.id   9273134b15c164dff7352cf9363a5e05
#
_cell.length_a   1.000
_cell.length_b   1.000
_cell.length_c   1.000
_cell.angle_alpha   90.00
_cell.angle_beta   90.00
_cell.angle_gamma   90.00
#
_symmetry.space_group_name_H-M   'P 1'
#
loop_
_entity.id
_entity.type
_entity.pdbx_description
1 polymer ?
#
loop_
_entity_poly.entity_id
_entity_poly.type
_entity_poly.pdbx_seq_one_letter_code
_entity_poly.pdbx_strand_id
1 'polypeptide(L)'
;MTEQTLISELEQLVSEGRNPNTMHIDLLPTFDILREINYEDQTVPVAVEKVIPAIAAAVNQIVAAFRKGGRLIYMGAGTSGRLGVLDASECPPTFSVPPDMVIGLIAGGPDALRRSIEGAEDDPVQGRQALEEIKLTKDDVVVGIAVSGRTPYVIGGLNYAKSIGAFTVALSCNPNSTIAGIADLAISPVVGPEILTGSTRLKSGTAQKLILNMLTTASMIRIGKSYQNLMVDVSASNKKLVARASRIVMQATGCTQQEARRVLDLTGNDVKLAILMEITGMGIEEARTALQNADGFLRKAINARTA
;
A
#
# COMPACT_ATOMS: atom_id res chain seq x y z
N MET A 1 -1.68 19.14 27.44
CA MET A 1 -0.52 18.29 27.81
C MET A 1 0.63 19.21 28.12
N THR A 2 1.38 19.00 29.20
CA THR A 2 2.53 19.85 29.51
C THR A 2 3.74 19.40 28.68
N GLU A 3 4.69 20.32 28.41
CA GLU A 3 5.94 20.02 27.70
C GLU A 3 6.70 18.86 28.35
N GLN A 4 6.75 18.85 29.68
CA GLN A 4 7.37 17.78 30.48
C GLN A 4 6.76 16.39 30.22
N THR A 5 5.42 16.32 30.09
CA THR A 5 4.73 15.06 29.76
C THR A 5 5.09 14.60 28.37
N LEU A 6 5.18 15.54 27.41
CA LEU A 6 5.54 15.25 26.03
C LEU A 6 6.97 14.69 25.92
N ILE A 7 7.93 15.30 26.64
CA ILE A 7 9.33 14.84 26.69
C ILE A 7 9.40 13.41 27.24
N SER A 8 8.77 13.14 28.39
CA SER A 8 8.73 11.79 28.99
C SER A 8 8.14 10.73 28.05
N GLU A 9 7.16 11.10 27.25
CA GLU A 9 6.54 10.18 26.32
C GLU A 9 7.43 9.95 25.08
N LEU A 10 8.12 10.99 24.58
CA LEU A 10 9.09 10.84 23.48
C LEU A 10 10.26 9.94 23.88
N GLU A 11 10.75 10.04 25.11
CA GLU A 11 11.83 9.19 25.64
C GLU A 11 11.48 7.70 25.63
N GLN A 12 10.19 7.34 25.65
CA GLN A 12 9.74 5.95 25.60
C GLN A 12 9.61 5.40 24.19
N LEU A 13 9.66 6.25 23.17
CA LEU A 13 9.52 5.84 21.79
C LEU A 13 10.85 5.33 21.22
N VAL A 14 10.84 4.12 20.69
CA VAL A 14 12.03 3.52 20.04
C VAL A 14 12.52 4.37 18.87
N SER A 15 11.60 4.98 18.12
CA SER A 15 11.91 5.82 16.95
C SER A 15 12.57 7.15 17.32
N GLU A 16 12.42 7.63 18.57
CA GLU A 16 12.98 8.89 19.06
C GLU A 16 14.31 8.72 19.80
N GLY A 17 14.71 7.48 20.04
CA GLY A 17 15.99 7.16 20.67
C GLY A 17 17.18 7.63 19.86
N ARG A 18 18.33 7.86 20.50
CA ARG A 18 19.59 8.12 19.81
C ARG A 18 20.20 6.81 19.34
N ASN A 19 20.61 6.77 18.06
CA ASN A 19 21.27 5.58 17.51
C ASN A 19 22.72 5.51 18.03
N PRO A 20 23.10 4.48 18.80
CA PRO A 20 24.45 4.37 19.36
C PRO A 20 25.52 4.17 18.28
N ASN A 21 25.16 3.63 17.11
CA ASN A 21 26.09 3.37 16.01
C ASN A 21 26.48 4.65 15.25
N THR A 22 25.70 5.73 15.38
CA THR A 22 25.85 6.94 14.56
C THR A 22 26.13 8.21 15.35
N MET A 23 26.63 8.04 16.59
CA MET A 23 26.91 9.17 17.51
C MET A 23 27.96 10.18 16.98
N HIS A 24 28.79 9.75 16.04
CA HIS A 24 29.88 10.57 15.46
C HIS A 24 29.72 10.76 13.96
N ILE A 25 28.50 10.62 13.44
CA ILE A 25 28.25 10.66 11.99
C ILE A 25 28.64 12.00 11.34
N ASP A 26 28.54 13.09 12.08
CA ASP A 26 28.90 14.46 11.67
C ASP A 26 30.41 14.65 11.44
N LEU A 27 31.24 13.74 11.96
CA LEU A 27 32.70 13.75 11.81
C LEU A 27 33.18 12.87 10.64
N LEU A 28 32.31 12.08 10.04
CA LEU A 28 32.71 11.12 9.03
C LEU A 28 32.86 11.76 7.64
N PRO A 29 33.79 11.25 6.80
CA PRO A 29 33.81 11.58 5.38
C PRO A 29 32.52 11.13 4.70
N THR A 30 32.14 11.79 3.61
CA THR A 30 30.89 11.53 2.87
C THR A 30 30.66 10.05 2.54
N PHE A 31 31.73 9.35 2.09
CA PHE A 31 31.65 7.92 1.78
C PHE A 31 31.23 7.09 2.99
N ASP A 32 31.79 7.36 4.15
CA ASP A 32 31.50 6.64 5.38
C ASP A 32 30.10 6.97 5.90
N ILE A 33 29.66 8.25 5.81
CA ILE A 33 28.29 8.64 6.11
C ILE A 33 27.29 7.80 5.28
N LEU A 34 27.49 7.71 3.96
CA LEU A 34 26.61 6.95 3.07
C LEU A 34 26.62 5.46 3.37
N ARG A 35 27.77 4.92 3.77
CA ARG A 35 27.91 3.52 4.16
C ARG A 35 27.15 3.22 5.45
N GLU A 36 27.25 4.07 6.46
CA GLU A 36 26.48 3.93 7.71
C GLU A 36 24.98 4.04 7.47
N ILE A 37 24.52 4.97 6.62
CA ILE A 37 23.11 5.05 6.20
C ILE A 37 22.67 3.71 5.60
N ASN A 38 23.45 3.16 4.67
CA ASN A 38 23.11 1.91 4.00
C ASN A 38 23.08 0.72 4.96
N TYR A 39 23.99 0.63 5.94
CA TYR A 39 24.00 -0.42 6.95
C TYR A 39 22.74 -0.38 7.83
N GLU A 40 22.33 0.79 8.27
CA GLU A 40 21.10 0.98 9.03
C GLU A 40 19.87 0.61 8.21
N ASP A 41 19.81 1.01 6.92
CA ASP A 41 18.71 0.70 6.02
C ASP A 41 18.56 -0.81 5.76
N GLN A 42 19.65 -1.59 5.76
CA GLN A 42 19.58 -3.05 5.60
C GLN A 42 18.84 -3.75 6.74
N THR A 43 18.69 -3.12 7.88
CA THR A 43 17.92 -3.68 9.01
C THR A 43 16.40 -3.61 8.78
N VAL A 44 15.93 -2.73 7.91
CA VAL A 44 14.50 -2.47 7.70
C VAL A 44 13.74 -3.68 7.17
N PRO A 45 14.17 -4.38 6.12
CA PRO A 45 13.47 -5.57 5.63
C PRO A 45 13.34 -6.66 6.69
N VAL A 46 14.37 -6.83 7.54
CA VAL A 46 14.35 -7.81 8.64
C VAL A 46 13.33 -7.43 9.72
N ALA A 47 13.17 -6.13 10.01
CA ALA A 47 12.14 -5.66 10.92
C ALA A 47 10.71 -5.87 10.34
N VAL A 48 10.54 -5.65 9.04
CA VAL A 48 9.28 -5.89 8.32
C VAL A 48 8.93 -7.37 8.28
N GLU A 49 9.89 -8.26 8.10
CA GLU A 49 9.69 -9.72 8.10
C GLU A 49 8.97 -10.20 9.35
N LYS A 50 9.31 -9.64 10.52
CA LYS A 50 8.72 -10.02 11.81
C LYS A 50 7.22 -9.71 11.91
N VAL A 51 6.71 -8.77 11.11
CA VAL A 51 5.31 -8.35 11.11
C VAL A 51 4.51 -8.89 9.90
N ILE A 52 5.09 -9.76 9.07
CA ILE A 52 4.40 -10.40 7.94
C ILE A 52 3.08 -11.09 8.37
N PRO A 53 2.97 -11.79 9.51
CA PRO A 53 1.69 -12.36 9.93
C PRO A 53 0.58 -11.32 10.10
N ALA A 54 0.89 -10.16 10.68
CA ALA A 54 -0.06 -9.06 10.82
C ALA A 54 -0.41 -8.43 9.46
N ILE A 55 0.58 -8.26 8.58
CA ILE A 55 0.36 -7.80 7.20
C ILE A 55 -0.59 -8.75 6.47
N ALA A 56 -0.37 -10.06 6.57
CA ALA A 56 -1.23 -11.07 5.94
C ALA A 56 -2.67 -11.01 6.46
N ALA A 57 -2.87 -10.80 7.77
CA ALA A 57 -4.18 -10.60 8.35
C ALA A 57 -4.87 -9.34 7.78
N ALA A 58 -4.15 -8.22 7.67
CA ALA A 58 -4.67 -6.99 7.05
C ALA A 58 -5.05 -7.22 5.58
N VAL A 59 -4.20 -7.87 4.79
CA VAL A 59 -4.49 -8.22 3.38
C VAL A 59 -5.77 -9.02 3.26
N ASN A 60 -6.01 -9.99 4.15
CA ASN A 60 -7.24 -10.79 4.12
C ASN A 60 -8.49 -9.93 4.36
N GLN A 61 -8.44 -8.93 5.25
CA GLN A 61 -9.53 -7.99 5.49
C GLN A 61 -9.75 -7.06 4.29
N ILE A 62 -8.66 -6.53 3.71
CA ILE A 62 -8.72 -5.68 2.51
C ILE A 62 -9.36 -6.46 1.34
N VAL A 63 -8.96 -7.71 1.12
CA VAL A 63 -9.55 -8.58 0.08
C VAL A 63 -11.03 -8.82 0.35
N ALA A 64 -11.42 -9.05 1.59
CA ALA A 64 -12.82 -9.22 1.97
C ALA A 64 -13.64 -7.95 1.72
N ALA A 65 -13.09 -6.77 2.01
CA ALA A 65 -13.68 -5.49 1.72
C ALA A 65 -13.86 -5.27 0.20
N PHE A 66 -12.82 -5.46 -0.58
CA PHE A 66 -12.87 -5.30 -2.05
C PHE A 66 -13.93 -6.18 -2.70
N ARG A 67 -14.11 -7.43 -2.22
CA ARG A 67 -15.17 -8.34 -2.72
C ARG A 67 -16.58 -7.87 -2.43
N LYS A 68 -16.76 -7.02 -1.41
CA LYS A 68 -18.05 -6.42 -1.04
C LYS A 68 -18.28 -5.05 -1.68
N GLY A 69 -17.33 -4.57 -2.50
CA GLY A 69 -17.36 -3.22 -3.07
C GLY A 69 -16.85 -2.15 -2.09
N GLY A 70 -16.26 -2.53 -0.97
CA GLY A 70 -15.56 -1.64 -0.04
C GLY A 70 -14.18 -1.22 -0.56
N ARG A 71 -13.54 -0.30 0.14
CA ARG A 71 -12.31 0.41 -0.26
C ARG A 71 -11.20 0.23 0.78
N LEU A 72 -9.96 0.46 0.35
CA LEU A 72 -8.82 0.64 1.24
C LEU A 72 -8.52 2.14 1.37
N ILE A 73 -8.51 2.65 2.60
CA ILE A 73 -8.22 4.05 2.87
C ILE A 73 -6.95 4.13 3.72
N TYR A 74 -5.93 4.81 3.20
CA TYR A 74 -4.76 5.22 3.94
C TYR A 74 -4.96 6.61 4.53
N MET A 75 -4.55 6.82 5.78
CA MET A 75 -4.52 8.15 6.37
C MET A 75 -3.27 8.36 7.20
N GLY A 76 -2.66 9.53 7.06
CA GLY A 76 -1.43 9.87 7.76
C GLY A 76 -1.06 11.35 7.64
N ALA A 77 -0.01 11.76 8.35
CA ALA A 77 0.56 13.10 8.25
C ALA A 77 1.98 13.06 7.70
N GLY A 78 2.46 14.16 7.15
CA GLY A 78 3.83 14.31 6.68
C GLY A 78 4.27 13.18 5.73
N THR A 79 5.40 12.54 6.02
CA THR A 79 5.93 11.43 5.21
C THR A 79 4.97 10.23 5.16
N SER A 80 4.34 9.88 6.28
CA SER A 80 3.39 8.77 6.35
C SER A 80 2.18 8.98 5.44
N GLY A 81 1.60 10.19 5.44
CA GLY A 81 0.50 10.55 4.54
C GLY A 81 0.92 10.56 3.07
N ARG A 82 2.13 11.09 2.75
CA ARG A 82 2.67 11.08 1.38
C ARG A 82 2.86 9.67 0.85
N LEU A 83 3.36 8.74 1.66
CA LEU A 83 3.53 7.34 1.27
C LEU A 83 2.18 6.65 1.01
N GLY A 84 1.16 6.94 1.83
CA GLY A 84 -0.20 6.44 1.61
C GLY A 84 -0.80 6.94 0.29
N VAL A 85 -0.65 8.24 -0.01
CA VAL A 85 -1.10 8.81 -1.29
C VAL A 85 -0.32 8.24 -2.46
N LEU A 86 1.00 8.07 -2.33
CA LEU A 86 1.85 7.48 -3.37
C LEU A 86 1.36 6.07 -3.72
N ASP A 87 1.22 5.18 -2.73
CA ASP A 87 0.80 3.79 -2.98
C ASP A 87 -0.61 3.72 -3.57
N ALA A 88 -1.55 4.54 -3.08
CA ALA A 88 -2.90 4.63 -3.62
C ALA A 88 -2.92 5.07 -5.10
N SER A 89 -2.13 6.09 -5.45
CA SER A 89 -2.08 6.64 -6.81
C SER A 89 -1.52 5.68 -7.86
N GLU A 90 -0.72 4.70 -7.45
CA GLU A 90 -0.13 3.70 -8.35
C GLU A 90 -1.06 2.49 -8.62
N CYS A 91 -2.14 2.32 -7.85
CA CYS A 91 -3.07 1.20 -8.04
C CYS A 91 -3.85 1.26 -9.36
N PRO A 92 -4.45 2.40 -9.78
CA PRO A 92 -5.18 2.47 -11.05
C PRO A 92 -4.32 2.16 -12.28
N PRO A 93 -3.13 2.75 -12.48
CA PRO A 93 -2.32 2.47 -13.67
C PRO A 93 -1.71 1.05 -13.66
N THR A 94 -1.51 0.45 -12.48
CA THR A 94 -0.88 -0.87 -12.34
C THR A 94 -1.89 -2.02 -12.50
N PHE A 95 -3.09 -1.86 -11.94
CA PHE A 95 -4.07 -2.95 -11.82
C PHE A 95 -5.41 -2.66 -12.52
N SER A 96 -5.52 -1.52 -13.22
CA SER A 96 -6.77 -1.07 -13.87
C SER A 96 -7.97 -1.14 -12.93
N VAL A 97 -7.79 -0.65 -11.72
CA VAL A 97 -8.85 -0.51 -10.72
C VAL A 97 -9.41 0.92 -10.70
N PRO A 98 -10.65 1.13 -10.24
CA PRO A 98 -11.18 2.46 -10.02
C PRO A 98 -10.27 3.30 -9.11
N PRO A 99 -10.12 4.61 -9.37
CA PRO A 99 -9.24 5.48 -8.57
C PRO A 99 -9.69 5.65 -7.12
N ASP A 100 -10.94 5.35 -6.82
CA ASP A 100 -11.52 5.38 -5.49
C ASP A 100 -11.46 4.04 -4.74
N MET A 101 -10.95 2.97 -5.35
CA MET A 101 -10.78 1.68 -4.68
C MET A 101 -9.70 1.70 -3.60
N VAL A 102 -8.63 2.47 -3.82
CA VAL A 102 -7.58 2.75 -2.84
C VAL A 102 -7.41 4.26 -2.73
N ILE A 103 -7.63 4.82 -1.54
CA ILE A 103 -7.61 6.26 -1.30
C ILE A 103 -6.50 6.59 -0.31
N GLY A 104 -5.73 7.63 -0.60
CA GLY A 104 -4.73 8.19 0.32
C GLY A 104 -5.19 9.55 0.85
N LEU A 105 -5.30 9.68 2.17
CA LEU A 105 -5.61 10.91 2.87
C LEU A 105 -4.38 11.41 3.63
N ILE A 106 -4.10 12.71 3.49
CA ILE A 106 -2.97 13.36 4.17
C ILE A 106 -3.47 14.55 4.99
N ALA A 107 -3.00 14.69 6.22
CA ALA A 107 -3.27 15.85 7.05
C ALA A 107 -2.82 17.15 6.34
N GLY A 108 -3.69 18.15 6.31
CA GLY A 108 -3.48 19.38 5.55
C GLY A 108 -3.86 19.31 4.07
N GLY A 109 -4.41 18.16 3.61
CA GLY A 109 -4.96 18.02 2.26
C GLY A 109 -3.90 17.99 1.15
N PRO A 110 -4.30 18.22 -0.13
CA PRO A 110 -3.42 18.07 -1.30
C PRO A 110 -2.15 18.95 -1.28
N ASP A 111 -2.20 20.11 -0.67
CA ASP A 111 -1.04 21.00 -0.55
C ASP A 111 0.08 20.40 0.30
N ALA A 112 -0.28 19.54 1.29
CA ALA A 112 0.67 18.85 2.16
C ALA A 112 1.54 17.80 1.43
N LEU A 113 1.19 17.43 0.20
CA LEU A 113 2.04 16.58 -0.64
C LEU A 113 3.33 17.28 -1.07
N ARG A 114 3.28 18.61 -1.27
CA ARG A 114 4.39 19.40 -1.81
C ARG A 114 5.14 20.21 -0.76
N ARG A 115 4.49 20.59 0.33
CA ARG A 115 5.06 21.43 1.39
C ARG A 115 4.57 20.97 2.77
N SER A 116 5.28 21.29 3.82
CA SER A 116 4.80 21.09 5.18
C SER A 116 3.66 22.05 5.50
N ILE A 117 2.61 21.55 6.12
CA ILE A 117 1.49 22.35 6.65
C ILE A 117 1.56 22.25 8.16
N GLU A 118 1.97 23.34 8.79
CA GLU A 118 2.15 23.38 10.26
C GLU A 118 0.82 23.13 10.98
N GLY A 119 0.88 22.33 12.05
CA GLY A 119 -0.26 22.01 12.90
C GLY A 119 -1.32 21.09 12.30
N ALA A 120 -1.22 20.71 11.01
CA ALA A 120 -2.23 19.86 10.38
C ALA A 120 -2.32 18.45 11.00
N GLU A 121 -1.21 17.94 11.56
CA GLU A 121 -1.17 16.62 12.20
C GLU A 121 -1.79 16.61 13.60
N ASP A 122 -1.95 17.80 14.23
CA ASP A 122 -2.38 17.94 15.62
C ASP A 122 -3.90 18.00 15.78
N ASP A 123 -4.65 18.01 14.68
CA ASP A 123 -6.11 18.15 14.69
C ASP A 123 -6.85 16.81 14.47
N PRO A 124 -7.39 16.19 15.54
CA PRO A 124 -8.15 14.96 15.41
C PRO A 124 -9.51 15.15 14.74
N VAL A 125 -10.06 16.37 14.73
CA VAL A 125 -11.34 16.66 14.09
C VAL A 125 -11.18 16.61 12.57
N GLN A 126 -10.09 17.15 12.03
CA GLN A 126 -9.77 17.03 10.60
C GLN A 126 -9.59 15.57 10.18
N GLY A 127 -9.00 14.71 11.01
CA GLY A 127 -8.89 13.28 10.74
C GLY A 127 -10.24 12.60 10.55
N ARG A 128 -11.22 12.95 11.38
CA ARG A 128 -12.61 12.51 11.26
C ARG A 128 -13.27 13.08 10.00
N GLN A 129 -13.19 14.39 9.79
CA GLN A 129 -13.80 15.09 8.66
C GLN A 129 -13.33 14.53 7.31
N ALA A 130 -12.04 14.23 7.17
CA ALA A 130 -11.47 13.65 5.96
C ALA A 130 -12.13 12.29 5.59
N LEU A 131 -12.53 11.49 6.57
CA LEU A 131 -13.26 10.24 6.35
C LEU A 131 -14.75 10.46 6.10
N GLU A 132 -15.36 11.48 6.71
CA GLU A 132 -16.75 11.88 6.44
C GLU A 132 -16.91 12.39 5.01
N GLU A 133 -15.98 13.19 4.50
CA GLU A 133 -15.99 13.75 3.14
C GLU A 133 -15.97 12.66 2.06
N ILE A 134 -15.21 11.59 2.25
CA ILE A 134 -15.17 10.44 1.34
C ILE A 134 -16.32 9.47 1.59
N LYS A 135 -17.24 9.78 2.51
CA LYS A 135 -18.40 8.94 2.89
C LYS A 135 -17.94 7.52 3.25
N LEU A 136 -17.05 7.43 4.25
CA LEU A 136 -16.58 6.16 4.77
C LEU A 136 -17.74 5.25 5.17
N THR A 137 -17.66 3.96 4.86
CA THR A 137 -18.66 2.94 5.19
C THR A 137 -18.08 1.83 6.06
N LYS A 138 -18.94 1.02 6.66
CA LYS A 138 -18.54 -0.16 7.44
C LYS A 138 -17.85 -1.25 6.60
N ASP A 139 -17.99 -1.22 5.29
CA ASP A 139 -17.40 -2.20 4.38
C ASP A 139 -15.99 -1.81 3.93
N ASP A 140 -15.52 -0.61 4.32
CA ASP A 140 -14.18 -0.11 4.05
C ASP A 140 -13.15 -0.60 5.08
N VAL A 141 -11.86 -0.55 4.72
CA VAL A 141 -10.72 -0.76 5.62
C VAL A 141 -9.92 0.53 5.73
N VAL A 142 -9.67 1.00 6.94
CA VAL A 142 -8.86 2.20 7.19
C VAL A 142 -7.51 1.82 7.81
N VAL A 143 -6.42 2.23 7.18
CA VAL A 143 -5.05 2.09 7.68
C VAL A 143 -4.56 3.44 8.15
N GLY A 144 -4.46 3.62 9.46
CA GLY A 144 -3.87 4.80 10.09
C GLY A 144 -2.35 4.65 10.18
N ILE A 145 -1.61 5.59 9.58
CA ILE A 145 -0.16 5.53 9.40
C ILE A 145 0.49 6.66 10.21
N ALA A 146 1.23 6.30 11.26
CA ALA A 146 2.00 7.24 12.08
C ALA A 146 3.21 6.55 12.69
N VAL A 147 4.43 7.03 12.45
CA VAL A 147 5.66 6.40 12.98
C VAL A 147 5.62 6.31 14.51
N SER A 148 5.35 7.42 15.18
CA SER A 148 5.19 7.46 16.65
C SER A 148 3.95 6.70 17.14
N GLY A 149 2.95 6.56 16.27
CA GLY A 149 1.64 6.02 16.62
C GLY A 149 0.79 6.92 17.52
N ARG A 150 1.05 8.25 17.51
CA ARG A 150 0.41 9.23 18.41
C ARG A 150 -0.21 10.42 17.68
N THR A 151 -0.07 10.50 16.38
CA THR A 151 -0.55 11.62 15.56
C THR A 151 -2.05 11.86 15.75
N PRO A 152 -2.49 13.02 16.28
CA PRO A 152 -3.90 13.28 16.60
C PRO A 152 -4.83 13.13 15.41
N TYR A 153 -4.44 13.61 14.23
CA TYR A 153 -5.17 13.41 12.98
C TYR A 153 -5.52 11.93 12.73
N VAL A 154 -4.54 11.03 12.91
CA VAL A 154 -4.74 9.58 12.71
C VAL A 154 -5.62 8.99 13.80
N ILE A 155 -5.42 9.42 15.06
CA ILE A 155 -6.25 8.99 16.20
C ILE A 155 -7.72 9.36 15.96
N GLY A 156 -7.99 10.59 15.54
CA GLY A 156 -9.34 11.06 15.24
C GLY A 156 -10.04 10.25 14.15
N GLY A 157 -9.31 9.99 13.07
CA GLY A 157 -9.81 9.17 11.97
C GLY A 157 -10.07 7.72 12.35
N LEU A 158 -9.14 7.05 13.05
CA LEU A 158 -9.33 5.66 13.48
C LEU A 158 -10.49 5.50 14.46
N ASN A 159 -10.66 6.43 15.41
CA ASN A 159 -11.80 6.43 16.32
C ASN A 159 -13.13 6.58 15.56
N TYR A 160 -13.19 7.48 14.58
CA TYR A 160 -14.37 7.64 13.74
C TYR A 160 -14.63 6.38 12.91
N ALA A 161 -13.63 5.84 12.21
CA ALA A 161 -13.76 4.62 11.41
C ALA A 161 -14.32 3.46 12.25
N LYS A 162 -13.80 3.28 13.46
CA LYS A 162 -14.27 2.26 14.39
C LYS A 162 -15.71 2.50 14.83
N SER A 163 -16.12 3.76 15.05
CA SER A 163 -17.47 4.11 15.49
C SER A 163 -18.55 3.74 14.46
N ILE A 164 -18.20 3.72 13.16
CA ILE A 164 -19.10 3.29 12.08
C ILE A 164 -18.95 1.82 11.67
N GLY A 165 -18.05 1.08 12.33
CA GLY A 165 -17.86 -0.35 12.12
C GLY A 165 -16.94 -0.71 10.94
N ALA A 166 -16.16 0.22 10.40
CA ALA A 166 -15.11 -0.06 9.44
C ALA A 166 -13.93 -0.78 10.12
N PHE A 167 -13.30 -1.74 9.43
CA PHE A 167 -12.13 -2.42 9.97
C PHE A 167 -10.93 -1.48 9.99
N THR A 168 -10.22 -1.43 11.11
CA THR A 168 -9.14 -0.49 11.34
C THR A 168 -7.79 -1.18 11.52
N VAL A 169 -6.75 -0.64 10.87
CA VAL A 169 -5.36 -1.10 10.96
C VAL A 169 -4.49 0.06 11.40
N ALA A 170 -3.66 -0.16 12.41
CA ALA A 170 -2.62 0.78 12.82
C ALA A 170 -1.27 0.37 12.23
N LEU A 171 -0.59 1.28 11.54
CA LEU A 171 0.79 1.12 11.09
C LEU A 171 1.69 2.12 11.81
N SER A 172 2.49 1.63 12.77
CA SER A 172 3.45 2.44 13.54
C SER A 172 4.80 1.73 13.67
N CYS A 173 5.89 2.47 13.93
CA CYS A 173 7.20 1.86 14.19
C CYS A 173 7.49 1.69 15.70
N ASN A 174 6.50 1.96 16.53
CA ASN A 174 6.58 1.80 17.99
C ASN A 174 5.53 0.78 18.44
N PRO A 175 5.93 -0.29 19.17
CA PRO A 175 4.99 -1.26 19.71
C PRO A 175 4.13 -0.61 20.80
N ASN A 176 2.93 -1.12 21.00
CA ASN A 176 1.97 -0.63 22.01
C ASN A 176 1.64 0.87 21.91
N SER A 177 1.72 1.43 20.69
CA SER A 177 1.38 2.83 20.45
C SER A 177 -0.12 3.12 20.63
N THR A 178 -0.48 4.40 20.81
CA THR A 178 -1.88 4.81 20.98
C THR A 178 -2.78 4.30 19.85
N ILE A 179 -2.35 4.44 18.58
CA ILE A 179 -3.14 3.94 17.46
C ILE A 179 -3.24 2.42 17.42
N ALA A 180 -2.21 1.70 17.91
CA ALA A 180 -2.25 0.24 18.04
C ALA A 180 -3.30 -0.23 19.05
N GLY A 181 -3.52 0.54 20.12
CA GLY A 181 -4.57 0.27 21.12
C GLY A 181 -6.00 0.59 20.62
N ILE A 182 -6.13 1.47 19.62
CA ILE A 182 -7.42 1.85 19.03
C ILE A 182 -7.85 0.86 17.94
N ALA A 183 -6.93 0.51 17.04
CA ALA A 183 -7.23 -0.28 15.85
C ALA A 183 -7.58 -1.74 16.17
N ASP A 184 -8.28 -2.39 15.25
CA ASP A 184 -8.60 -3.82 15.33
C ASP A 184 -7.38 -4.71 15.06
N LEU A 185 -6.41 -4.18 14.31
CA LEU A 185 -5.15 -4.85 13.99
C LEU A 185 -3.98 -3.85 14.03
N ALA A 186 -2.88 -4.23 14.66
CA ALA A 186 -1.65 -3.44 14.69
C ALA A 186 -0.55 -4.10 13.86
N ILE A 187 0.15 -3.30 13.04
CA ILE A 187 1.36 -3.66 12.32
C ILE A 187 2.47 -2.73 12.83
N SER A 188 3.41 -3.27 13.61
CA SER A 188 4.40 -2.47 14.31
C SER A 188 5.82 -2.95 14.00
N PRO A 189 6.40 -2.62 12.82
CA PRO A 189 7.79 -2.92 12.50
C PRO A 189 8.72 -2.06 13.37
N VAL A 190 9.49 -2.68 14.25
CA VAL A 190 10.45 -1.98 15.12
C VAL A 190 11.79 -1.88 14.37
N VAL A 191 12.05 -0.73 13.75
CA VAL A 191 13.27 -0.47 12.97
C VAL A 191 14.40 0.13 13.79
N GLY A 192 14.17 0.37 15.10
CA GLY A 192 15.13 1.04 15.96
C GLY A 192 15.21 2.56 15.73
N PRO A 193 16.13 3.24 16.43
CA PRO A 193 16.33 4.68 16.24
C PRO A 193 16.90 4.99 14.86
N GLU A 194 16.58 6.17 14.35
CA GLU A 194 17.07 6.63 13.05
C GLU A 194 18.57 6.96 13.08
N ILE A 195 19.20 6.96 11.92
CA ILE A 195 20.61 7.36 11.78
C ILE A 195 20.80 8.84 12.16
N LEU A 196 19.81 9.67 11.89
CA LEU A 196 19.69 11.05 12.37
C LEU A 196 18.46 11.11 13.26
N THR A 197 18.65 11.21 14.57
CA THR A 197 17.60 11.16 15.58
C THR A 197 16.41 12.06 15.23
N GLY A 198 15.19 11.52 15.34
CA GLY A 198 13.94 12.23 15.03
C GLY A 198 13.61 12.34 13.55
N SER A 199 14.50 11.95 12.61
CA SER A 199 14.24 12.00 11.17
C SER A 199 13.54 10.74 10.68
N THR A 200 12.31 10.50 11.14
CA THR A 200 11.52 9.27 10.89
C THR A 200 11.08 9.06 9.43
N ARG A 201 11.48 9.97 8.53
CA ARG A 201 11.32 9.78 7.08
C ARG A 201 12.28 8.75 6.48
N LEU A 202 13.33 8.30 7.23
CA LEU A 202 14.39 7.42 6.80
C LEU A 202 13.99 5.94 6.97
N LYS A 203 14.50 5.21 7.96
CA LYS A 203 14.18 3.77 8.18
C LYS A 203 12.70 3.52 8.39
N SER A 204 12.06 4.34 9.23
CA SER A 204 10.63 4.22 9.51
C SER A 204 9.78 4.45 8.26
N GLY A 205 10.09 5.48 7.47
CA GLY A 205 9.44 5.73 6.18
C GLY A 205 9.66 4.56 5.19
N THR A 206 10.87 4.00 5.14
CA THR A 206 11.18 2.82 4.30
C THR A 206 10.35 1.61 4.73
N ALA A 207 10.22 1.33 6.02
CA ALA A 207 9.38 0.25 6.53
C ALA A 207 7.90 0.45 6.15
N GLN A 208 7.38 1.66 6.32
CA GLN A 208 6.01 2.00 5.91
C GLN A 208 5.81 1.76 4.40
N LYS A 209 6.71 2.24 3.56
CA LYS A 209 6.66 2.02 2.11
C LYS A 209 6.62 0.53 1.75
N LEU A 210 7.47 -0.29 2.35
CA LEU A 210 7.49 -1.73 2.11
C LEU A 210 6.15 -2.38 2.48
N ILE A 211 5.58 -2.01 3.62
CA ILE A 211 4.31 -2.56 4.12
C ILE A 211 3.13 -2.12 3.25
N LEU A 212 3.04 -0.84 2.89
CA LEU A 212 1.97 -0.35 2.02
C LEU A 212 1.97 -1.07 0.68
N ASN A 213 3.14 -1.22 0.04
CA ASN A 213 3.27 -1.99 -1.19
C ASN A 213 2.87 -3.47 -1.02
N MET A 214 3.15 -4.09 0.14
CA MET A 214 2.69 -5.45 0.43
C MET A 214 1.17 -5.52 0.56
N LEU A 215 0.54 -4.55 1.26
CA LEU A 215 -0.90 -4.49 1.45
C LEU A 215 -1.64 -4.40 0.11
N THR A 216 -1.27 -3.47 -0.76
CA THR A 216 -1.94 -3.31 -2.07
C THR A 216 -1.59 -4.44 -3.02
N THR A 217 -0.31 -4.74 -3.23
CA THR A 217 0.11 -5.75 -4.21
C THR A 217 -0.46 -7.14 -3.88
N ALA A 218 -0.37 -7.56 -2.61
CA ALA A 218 -0.91 -8.85 -2.21
C ALA A 218 -2.45 -8.88 -2.33
N SER A 219 -3.14 -7.79 -1.96
CA SER A 219 -4.60 -7.69 -2.11
C SER A 219 -5.02 -7.77 -3.57
N MET A 220 -4.34 -7.07 -4.47
CA MET A 220 -4.61 -7.11 -5.92
C MET A 220 -4.36 -8.50 -6.51
N ILE A 221 -3.29 -9.19 -6.11
CA ILE A 221 -3.03 -10.59 -6.50
C ILE A 221 -4.20 -11.49 -6.03
N ARG A 222 -4.67 -11.30 -4.80
CA ARG A 222 -5.74 -12.10 -4.18
C ARG A 222 -7.13 -11.85 -4.76
N ILE A 223 -7.33 -10.76 -5.50
CA ILE A 223 -8.56 -10.49 -6.28
C ILE A 223 -8.38 -10.75 -7.79
N GLY A 224 -7.31 -11.44 -8.20
CA GLY A 224 -7.12 -11.92 -9.56
C GLY A 224 -6.51 -10.91 -10.54
N LYS A 225 -5.82 -9.85 -10.05
CA LYS A 225 -5.19 -8.82 -10.88
C LYS A 225 -3.83 -9.24 -11.46
N SER A 226 -3.42 -10.48 -11.26
CA SER A 226 -2.18 -11.02 -11.80
C SER A 226 -2.36 -12.44 -12.36
N TYR A 227 -1.47 -12.81 -13.26
CA TYR A 227 -1.30 -14.20 -13.71
C TYR A 227 0.17 -14.56 -13.63
N GLN A 228 0.52 -15.60 -12.83
CA GLN A 228 1.90 -15.83 -12.41
C GLN A 228 2.46 -14.54 -11.77
N ASN A 229 3.59 -14.01 -12.24
CA ASN A 229 4.17 -12.73 -11.82
C ASN A 229 3.92 -11.60 -12.84
N LEU A 230 2.94 -11.77 -13.74
CA LEU A 230 2.63 -10.82 -14.79
C LEU A 230 1.44 -9.91 -14.40
N MET A 231 1.56 -8.62 -14.71
CA MET A 231 0.48 -7.64 -14.60
C MET A 231 -0.47 -7.79 -15.78
N VAL A 232 -1.59 -8.50 -15.61
CA VAL A 232 -2.51 -8.83 -16.72
C VAL A 232 -3.68 -7.86 -16.86
N ASP A 233 -3.84 -6.92 -15.94
CA ASP A 233 -4.86 -5.86 -15.97
C ASP A 233 -4.26 -4.48 -16.32
N VAL A 234 -3.25 -4.44 -17.18
CA VAL A 234 -2.60 -3.18 -17.60
C VAL A 234 -3.51 -2.41 -18.57
N SER A 235 -3.73 -1.12 -18.27
CA SER A 235 -4.38 -0.20 -19.21
C SER A 235 -3.41 0.23 -20.32
N ALA A 236 -3.68 -0.14 -21.57
CA ALA A 236 -2.84 0.17 -22.72
C ALA A 236 -3.08 1.61 -23.26
N SER A 237 -2.92 2.63 -22.42
CA SER A 237 -3.24 4.03 -22.72
C SER A 237 -2.21 4.79 -23.55
N ASN A 238 -1.01 4.22 -23.78
CA ASN A 238 0.03 4.83 -24.61
C ASN A 238 0.87 3.78 -25.34
N LYS A 239 1.71 4.21 -26.30
CA LYS A 239 2.54 3.30 -27.14
C LYS A 239 3.41 2.35 -26.32
N LYS A 240 3.99 2.81 -25.21
CA LYS A 240 4.81 1.97 -24.32
C LYS A 240 3.97 0.89 -23.62
N LEU A 241 2.78 1.24 -23.18
CA LEU A 241 1.86 0.29 -22.52
C LEU A 241 1.26 -0.71 -23.50
N VAL A 242 0.99 -0.30 -24.76
CA VAL A 242 0.62 -1.22 -25.84
C VAL A 242 1.72 -2.25 -26.12
N ALA A 243 2.99 -1.80 -26.23
CA ALA A 243 4.12 -2.71 -26.41
C ALA A 243 4.31 -3.66 -25.20
N ARG A 244 4.08 -3.14 -23.97
CA ARG A 244 4.10 -3.95 -22.74
C ARG A 244 3.00 -5.01 -22.76
N ALA A 245 1.77 -4.66 -23.18
CA ALA A 245 0.66 -5.60 -23.31
C ALA A 245 1.00 -6.77 -24.23
N SER A 246 1.54 -6.49 -25.43
CA SER A 246 2.00 -7.53 -26.36
C SER A 246 3.06 -8.44 -25.76
N ARG A 247 4.05 -7.85 -25.04
CA ARG A 247 5.09 -8.62 -24.37
C ARG A 247 4.53 -9.51 -23.26
N ILE A 248 3.55 -9.03 -22.51
CA ILE A 248 2.90 -9.83 -21.43
C ILE A 248 2.16 -11.03 -22.03
N VAL A 249 1.41 -10.84 -23.13
CA VAL A 249 0.74 -11.95 -23.84
C VAL A 249 1.77 -12.97 -24.31
N MET A 250 2.84 -12.55 -24.98
CA MET A 250 3.94 -13.44 -25.40
C MET A 250 4.56 -14.21 -24.24
N GLN A 251 4.82 -13.55 -23.12
CA GLN A 251 5.42 -14.19 -21.94
C GLN A 251 4.47 -15.19 -21.26
N ALA A 252 3.18 -14.92 -21.29
CA ALA A 252 2.17 -15.79 -20.67
C ALA A 252 1.86 -17.03 -21.51
N THR A 253 1.96 -16.93 -22.86
CA THR A 253 1.46 -17.95 -23.78
C THR A 253 2.55 -18.63 -24.62
N GLY A 254 3.71 -17.97 -24.79
CA GLY A 254 4.77 -18.42 -25.70
C GLY A 254 4.50 -18.09 -27.17
N CYS A 255 3.42 -17.38 -27.50
CA CYS A 255 3.07 -17.02 -28.87
C CYS A 255 4.02 -15.97 -29.48
N THR A 256 3.96 -15.81 -30.79
CA THR A 256 4.73 -14.79 -31.51
C THR A 256 4.16 -13.38 -31.27
N GLN A 257 4.95 -12.36 -31.58
CA GLN A 257 4.50 -10.97 -31.50
C GLN A 257 3.29 -10.69 -32.42
N GLN A 258 3.24 -11.31 -33.55
CA GLN A 258 2.14 -11.15 -34.50
C GLN A 258 0.84 -11.74 -33.94
N GLU A 259 0.89 -12.92 -33.36
CA GLU A 259 -0.25 -13.57 -32.70
C GLU A 259 -0.71 -12.75 -31.47
N ALA A 260 0.22 -12.35 -30.60
CA ALA A 260 -0.10 -11.47 -29.47
C ALA A 260 -0.80 -10.19 -29.90
N ARG A 261 -0.32 -9.54 -30.99
CA ARG A 261 -0.95 -8.33 -31.49
C ARG A 261 -2.35 -8.60 -32.02
N ARG A 262 -2.52 -9.68 -32.81
CA ARG A 262 -3.82 -10.09 -33.33
C ARG A 262 -4.87 -10.28 -32.24
N VAL A 263 -4.54 -11.03 -31.17
CA VAL A 263 -5.50 -11.26 -30.09
C VAL A 263 -5.77 -10.01 -29.25
N LEU A 264 -4.79 -9.13 -29.07
CA LEU A 264 -4.99 -7.85 -28.40
C LEU A 264 -5.88 -6.90 -29.21
N ASP A 265 -5.75 -6.89 -30.54
CA ASP A 265 -6.64 -6.11 -31.42
C ASP A 265 -8.08 -6.62 -31.34
N LEU A 266 -8.29 -7.93 -31.30
CA LEU A 266 -9.61 -8.55 -31.12
C LEU A 266 -10.25 -8.22 -29.77
N THR A 267 -9.46 -8.15 -28.70
CA THR A 267 -9.95 -7.93 -27.33
C THR A 267 -9.99 -6.47 -26.90
N GLY A 268 -9.65 -5.53 -27.80
CA GLY A 268 -9.56 -4.11 -27.46
C GLY A 268 -8.44 -3.79 -26.47
N ASN A 269 -7.33 -4.55 -26.53
CA ASN A 269 -6.18 -4.51 -25.62
C ASN A 269 -6.48 -5.03 -24.19
N ASP A 270 -7.52 -5.83 -24.00
CA ASP A 270 -7.71 -6.60 -22.76
C ASP A 270 -6.72 -7.75 -22.74
N VAL A 271 -5.65 -7.57 -21.95
CA VAL A 271 -4.52 -8.52 -21.87
C VAL A 271 -4.96 -9.86 -21.27
N LYS A 272 -5.78 -9.83 -20.24
CA LYS A 272 -6.28 -11.03 -19.57
C LYS A 272 -7.13 -11.88 -20.50
N LEU A 273 -8.04 -11.24 -21.22
CA LEU A 273 -8.88 -11.88 -22.21
C LEU A 273 -8.06 -12.44 -23.39
N ALA A 274 -7.07 -11.67 -23.88
CA ALA A 274 -6.16 -12.09 -24.94
C ALA A 274 -5.35 -13.33 -24.56
N ILE A 275 -4.81 -13.39 -23.33
CA ILE A 275 -4.08 -14.55 -22.82
C ILE A 275 -5.01 -15.77 -22.73
N LEU A 276 -6.23 -15.61 -22.22
CA LEU A 276 -7.18 -16.73 -22.12
C LEU A 276 -7.52 -17.31 -23.49
N MET A 277 -7.83 -16.45 -24.47
CA MET A 277 -8.10 -16.87 -25.85
C MET A 277 -6.92 -17.62 -26.46
N GLU A 278 -5.70 -17.11 -26.30
CA GLU A 278 -4.50 -17.71 -26.89
C GLU A 278 -4.15 -19.07 -26.27
N ILE A 279 -4.34 -19.25 -24.96
CA ILE A 279 -4.06 -20.52 -24.27
C ILE A 279 -5.14 -21.57 -24.57
N THR A 280 -6.41 -21.16 -24.63
CA THR A 280 -7.55 -22.11 -24.66
C THR A 280 -8.16 -22.30 -26.03
N GLY A 281 -7.88 -21.43 -27.00
CA GLY A 281 -8.52 -21.41 -28.31
C GLY A 281 -9.99 -20.95 -28.30
N MET A 282 -10.49 -20.42 -27.17
CA MET A 282 -11.85 -19.90 -27.04
C MET A 282 -12.09 -18.70 -27.94
N GLY A 283 -13.31 -18.52 -28.42
CA GLY A 283 -13.78 -17.27 -28.98
C GLY A 283 -13.93 -16.19 -27.91
N ILE A 284 -14.02 -14.93 -28.31
CA ILE A 284 -14.02 -13.77 -27.39
C ILE A 284 -15.16 -13.81 -26.38
N GLU A 285 -16.38 -14.15 -26.78
CA GLU A 285 -17.55 -14.20 -25.88
C GLU A 285 -17.49 -15.38 -24.90
N GLU A 286 -16.98 -16.53 -25.39
CA GLU A 286 -16.75 -17.71 -24.52
C GLU A 286 -15.67 -17.39 -23.47
N ALA A 287 -14.55 -16.78 -23.86
CA ALA A 287 -13.48 -16.40 -22.96
C ALA A 287 -13.93 -15.33 -21.94
N ARG A 288 -14.76 -14.37 -22.37
CA ARG A 288 -15.34 -13.35 -21.47
C ARG A 288 -16.22 -14.00 -20.41
N THR A 289 -17.10 -14.91 -20.82
CA THR A 289 -17.97 -15.66 -19.92
C THR A 289 -17.15 -16.55 -18.94
N ALA A 290 -16.12 -17.21 -19.45
CA ALA A 290 -15.23 -18.03 -18.61
C ALA A 290 -14.49 -17.21 -17.55
N LEU A 291 -14.01 -16.00 -17.90
CA LEU A 291 -13.39 -15.07 -16.92
C LEU A 291 -14.40 -14.59 -15.88
N GLN A 292 -15.62 -14.27 -16.27
CA GLN A 292 -16.68 -13.87 -15.34
C GLN A 292 -17.01 -14.99 -14.36
N ASN A 293 -17.21 -16.22 -14.85
CA ASN A 293 -17.48 -17.40 -14.02
C ASN A 293 -16.30 -17.75 -13.08
N ALA A 294 -15.10 -17.33 -13.42
CA ALA A 294 -13.88 -17.50 -12.62
C ALA A 294 -13.60 -16.31 -11.69
N ASP A 295 -14.54 -15.38 -11.46
CA ASP A 295 -14.36 -14.15 -10.68
C ASP A 295 -13.15 -13.31 -11.14
N GLY A 296 -12.85 -13.29 -12.44
CA GLY A 296 -11.72 -12.59 -13.02
C GLY A 296 -10.36 -13.26 -12.81
N PHE A 297 -10.31 -14.47 -12.24
CA PHE A 297 -9.06 -15.23 -12.06
C PHE A 297 -8.67 -16.00 -13.31
N LEU A 298 -7.71 -15.48 -14.07
CA LEU A 298 -7.27 -16.08 -15.33
C LEU A 298 -6.86 -17.55 -15.18
N ARG A 299 -6.12 -17.92 -14.13
CA ARG A 299 -5.72 -19.32 -13.87
C ARG A 299 -6.92 -20.24 -13.66
N LYS A 300 -7.96 -19.77 -12.96
CA LYS A 300 -9.19 -20.55 -12.76
C LYS A 300 -9.92 -20.76 -14.10
N ALA A 301 -10.04 -19.70 -14.89
CA ALA A 301 -10.68 -19.77 -16.21
C ALA A 301 -9.96 -20.75 -17.16
N ILE A 302 -8.61 -20.73 -17.19
CA ILE A 302 -7.81 -21.67 -17.97
C ILE A 302 -8.05 -23.11 -17.49
N ASN A 303 -7.93 -23.38 -16.19
CA ASN A 303 -8.05 -24.71 -15.62
C ASN A 303 -9.46 -25.32 -15.81
N ALA A 304 -10.51 -24.51 -15.78
CA ALA A 304 -11.88 -24.96 -16.00
C ALA A 304 -12.12 -25.52 -17.42
N ARG A 305 -11.27 -25.14 -18.40
CA ARG A 305 -11.34 -25.63 -19.78
C ARG A 305 -10.49 -26.89 -20.00
N THR A 306 -9.39 -27.03 -19.26
CA THR A 306 -8.42 -28.12 -19.41
C THR A 306 -8.71 -29.33 -18.53
N ALA A 307 -9.69 -29.24 -17.65
CA ALA A 307 -10.23 -30.32 -16.81
C ALA A 307 -11.44 -30.99 -17.50
#